data_fb2ef8c826739d08f2782a51ed5b9f4c
#
_entry.id   fb2ef8c826739d08f2782a51ed5b9f4c
#
_cell.length_a   1.000
_cell.length_b   1.000
_cell.length_c   1.000
_cell.angle_alpha   90.00
_cell.angle_beta   90.00
_cell.angle_gamma   90.00
#
_symmetry.space_group_name_H-M   'P 1'
#
loop_
_entity.id
_entity.type
_entity.pdbx_description
1 polymer ?
#
loop_
_entity_poly.entity_id
_entity_poly.type
_entity_poly.pdbx_seq_one_letter_code
_entity_poly.pdbx_strand_id
1 'polypeptide(L)'
;MEHAVDIVLVDYLQLAHGRTVDNRVQEVAEISQGLKNIARELRIPVLALSQLSRAVESRGEKIPQLSDLRESGSIEQDADVVMFVFREQYYLEKQEPKLGTAEHVEWQEKMNQVHNQAEIIIGKQRHGPTGLIKLEFESAFTKFKDASN
;
A
#
# COMPACT_ATOMS: atom_id res chain seq x y z
N MET A 1 -29.18 -1.30 21.28
CA MET A 1 -28.70 -0.06 20.63
C MET A 1 -27.92 -0.49 19.40
N GLU A 2 -28.41 -0.19 18.22
CA GLU A 2 -27.65 -0.38 16.99
C GLU A 2 -26.60 0.73 16.91
N HIS A 3 -25.34 0.37 16.86
CA HIS A 3 -24.27 1.35 16.67
C HIS A 3 -24.15 1.63 15.16
N ALA A 4 -24.24 2.90 14.77
CA ALA A 4 -23.96 3.29 13.40
C ALA A 4 -22.46 3.07 13.12
N VAL A 5 -22.16 2.42 11.99
CA VAL A 5 -20.79 2.21 11.50
C VAL A 5 -20.55 3.22 10.38
N ASP A 6 -19.53 4.05 10.51
CA ASP A 6 -19.20 5.09 9.53
C ASP A 6 -18.15 4.63 8.50
N ILE A 7 -17.33 3.66 8.86
CA ILE A 7 -16.29 3.09 8.00
C ILE A 7 -15.98 1.65 8.42
N VAL A 8 -15.64 0.81 7.45
CA VAL A 8 -15.10 -0.54 7.68
C VAL A 8 -13.62 -0.57 7.29
N LEU A 9 -12.77 -1.03 8.21
CA LEU A 9 -11.34 -1.26 7.97
C LEU A 9 -11.08 -2.76 7.95
N VAL A 10 -10.38 -3.23 6.89
CA VAL A 10 -10.01 -4.64 6.73
C VAL A 10 -8.48 -4.75 6.69
N ASP A 11 -7.88 -5.34 7.70
CA ASP A 11 -6.45 -5.59 7.80
C ASP A 11 -6.22 -7.11 7.87
N TYR A 12 -5.77 -7.73 6.83
CA TYR A 12 -5.65 -7.35 5.42
C TYR A 12 -6.37 -8.41 4.55
N LEU A 13 -6.63 -8.11 3.29
CA LEU A 13 -7.48 -8.93 2.40
C LEU A 13 -7.05 -10.39 2.32
N GLN A 14 -5.75 -10.66 2.34
CA GLN A 14 -5.21 -12.01 2.20
C GLN A 14 -5.41 -12.89 3.45
N LEU A 15 -5.86 -12.34 4.59
CA LEU A 15 -6.27 -13.12 5.76
C LEU A 15 -7.74 -13.53 5.71
N ALA A 16 -8.54 -12.88 4.88
CA ALA A 16 -9.92 -13.28 4.68
C ALA A 16 -9.99 -14.60 3.87
N HIS A 17 -10.96 -15.43 4.20
CA HIS A 17 -11.22 -16.67 3.49
C HIS A 17 -12.52 -16.58 2.72
N GLY A 18 -12.46 -16.91 1.42
CA GLY A 18 -13.62 -17.07 0.56
C GLY A 18 -14.25 -18.45 0.72
N ARG A 19 -15.35 -18.67 0.01
CA ARG A 19 -16.04 -19.97 0.00
C ARG A 19 -15.32 -21.01 -0.85
N THR A 20 -14.50 -20.60 -1.79
CA THR A 20 -13.81 -21.44 -2.76
C THR A 20 -12.33 -21.55 -2.38
N VAL A 21 -11.87 -22.74 -2.02
CA VAL A 21 -10.53 -22.97 -1.43
C VAL A 21 -9.46 -23.28 -2.48
N ASP A 22 -9.85 -23.63 -3.72
CA ASP A 22 -8.92 -24.24 -4.68
C ASP A 22 -8.10 -23.22 -5.52
N ASN A 23 -8.47 -21.94 -5.53
CA ASN A 23 -7.76 -20.92 -6.30
C ASN A 23 -7.71 -19.59 -5.56
N ARG A 24 -6.52 -19.23 -5.10
CA ARG A 24 -6.29 -18.00 -4.34
C ARG A 24 -6.72 -16.73 -5.09
N VAL A 25 -6.53 -16.68 -6.39
CA VAL A 25 -6.94 -15.53 -7.22
C VAL A 25 -8.46 -15.37 -7.21
N GLN A 26 -9.19 -16.47 -7.33
CA GLN A 26 -10.65 -16.46 -7.28
C GLN A 26 -11.16 -16.09 -5.88
N GLU A 27 -10.53 -16.62 -4.83
CA GLU A 27 -10.86 -16.29 -3.46
C GLU A 27 -10.73 -14.79 -3.17
N VAL A 28 -9.61 -14.18 -3.59
CA VAL A 28 -9.40 -12.74 -3.43
C VAL A 28 -10.41 -11.93 -4.26
N ALA A 29 -10.79 -12.43 -5.44
CA ALA A 29 -11.82 -11.80 -6.26
C ALA A 29 -13.20 -11.82 -5.57
N GLU A 30 -13.60 -12.95 -4.99
CA GLU A 30 -14.84 -13.03 -4.20
C GLU A 30 -14.86 -12.07 -3.03
N ILE A 31 -13.74 -11.98 -2.29
CA ILE A 31 -13.60 -11.09 -1.14
C ILE A 31 -13.71 -9.64 -1.59
N SER A 32 -12.98 -9.24 -2.63
CA SER A 32 -12.99 -7.88 -3.19
C SER A 32 -14.40 -7.47 -3.60
N GLN A 33 -15.09 -8.32 -4.36
CA GLN A 33 -16.45 -8.08 -4.78
C GLN A 33 -17.43 -8.03 -3.60
N GLY A 34 -17.24 -8.90 -2.60
CA GLY A 34 -18.02 -8.90 -1.36
C GLY A 34 -17.89 -7.59 -0.60
N LEU A 35 -16.68 -7.08 -0.42
CA LEU A 35 -16.43 -5.79 0.23
C LEU A 35 -17.02 -4.61 -0.56
N LYS A 36 -16.96 -4.67 -1.88
CA LYS A 36 -17.62 -3.67 -2.74
C LYS A 36 -19.14 -3.67 -2.56
N ASN A 37 -19.74 -4.84 -2.43
CA ASN A 37 -21.18 -4.96 -2.19
C ASN A 37 -21.55 -4.42 -0.81
N ILE A 38 -20.79 -4.74 0.23
CA ILE A 38 -20.99 -4.18 1.59
C ILE A 38 -20.94 -2.66 1.56
N ALA A 39 -19.93 -2.07 0.92
CA ALA A 39 -19.80 -0.63 0.82
C ALA A 39 -21.03 0.02 0.15
N ARG A 40 -21.59 -0.63 -0.88
CA ARG A 40 -22.78 -0.15 -1.59
C ARG A 40 -24.06 -0.30 -0.78
N GLU A 41 -24.27 -1.46 -0.15
CA GLU A 41 -25.48 -1.76 0.61
C GLU A 41 -25.58 -0.89 1.85
N LEU A 42 -24.48 -0.76 2.57
CA LEU A 42 -24.44 0.04 3.81
C LEU A 42 -24.20 1.53 3.54
N ARG A 43 -23.83 1.92 2.34
CA ARG A 43 -23.45 3.29 1.94
C ARG A 43 -22.36 3.90 2.82
N ILE A 44 -21.38 3.08 3.19
CA ILE A 44 -20.22 3.48 3.97
C ILE A 44 -18.93 3.15 3.21
N PRO A 45 -17.83 3.89 3.44
CA PRO A 45 -16.53 3.53 2.89
C PRO A 45 -16.00 2.23 3.51
N VAL A 46 -15.38 1.42 2.66
CA VAL A 46 -14.60 0.24 3.06
C VAL A 46 -13.15 0.47 2.65
N LEU A 47 -12.25 0.55 3.63
CA LEU A 47 -10.81 0.64 3.43
C LEU A 47 -10.19 -0.72 3.70
N ALA A 48 -9.64 -1.34 2.67
CA ALA A 48 -9.00 -2.65 2.78
C ALA A 48 -7.50 -2.54 2.51
N LEU A 49 -6.69 -3.09 3.41
CA LEU A 49 -5.25 -3.25 3.20
C LEU A 49 -5.01 -4.48 2.32
N SER A 50 -4.07 -4.38 1.41
CA SER A 50 -3.65 -5.48 0.54
C SER A 50 -2.14 -5.56 0.48
N GLN A 51 -1.61 -6.76 0.59
CA GLN A 51 -0.20 -7.02 0.38
C GLN A 51 0.13 -6.96 -1.12
N LEU A 52 1.25 -6.36 -1.46
CA LEU A 52 1.77 -6.33 -2.82
C LEU A 52 2.51 -7.62 -3.17
N SER A 53 2.59 -7.92 -4.46
CA SER A 53 3.45 -8.98 -4.98
C SER A 53 4.92 -8.72 -4.62
N ARG A 54 5.63 -9.78 -4.26
CA ARG A 54 7.09 -9.70 -3.98
C ARG A 54 7.91 -9.28 -5.19
N ALA A 55 7.34 -9.30 -6.38
CA ALA A 55 7.99 -8.84 -7.61
C ALA A 55 8.46 -7.38 -7.52
N VAL A 56 7.80 -6.53 -6.72
CA VAL A 56 8.23 -5.16 -6.47
C VAL A 56 9.62 -5.09 -5.82
N GLU A 57 9.96 -6.07 -4.97
CA GLU A 57 11.25 -6.10 -4.27
C GLU A 57 12.42 -6.50 -5.19
N SER A 58 12.15 -7.17 -6.31
CA SER A 58 13.16 -7.62 -7.29
C SER A 58 13.42 -6.61 -8.41
N ARG A 59 12.59 -5.57 -8.55
CA ARG A 59 12.80 -4.51 -9.54
C ARG A 59 13.92 -3.56 -9.11
N GLY A 60 14.57 -2.93 -10.09
CA GLY A 60 15.52 -1.83 -9.81
C GLY A 60 14.83 -0.64 -9.15
N GLU A 61 13.70 -0.22 -9.72
CA GLU A 61 12.82 0.81 -9.17
C GLU A 61 11.70 0.15 -8.35
N LYS A 62 11.67 0.45 -7.05
CA LYS A 62 10.78 -0.21 -6.08
C LYS A 62 9.48 0.56 -5.82
N ILE A 63 9.18 1.56 -6.66
CA ILE A 63 7.92 2.31 -6.60
C ILE A 63 6.76 1.36 -6.91
N PRO A 64 5.77 1.22 -6.03
CA PRO A 64 4.62 0.36 -6.24
C PRO A 64 3.77 0.80 -7.43
N GLN A 65 3.19 -0.17 -8.14
CA GLN A 65 2.34 0.03 -9.31
C GLN A 65 1.10 -0.86 -9.25
N LEU A 66 0.07 -0.52 -10.01
CA LEU A 66 -1.16 -1.31 -10.09
C LEU A 66 -0.90 -2.77 -10.48
N SER A 67 0.09 -3.01 -11.34
CA SER A 67 0.52 -4.36 -11.71
C SER A 67 1.04 -5.20 -10.55
N ASP A 68 1.41 -4.60 -9.43
CA ASP A 68 1.87 -5.30 -8.24
C ASP A 68 0.71 -5.89 -7.41
N LEU A 69 -0.53 -5.54 -7.76
CA LEU A 69 -1.76 -6.16 -7.28
C LEU A 69 -2.14 -7.43 -8.06
N ARG A 70 -1.25 -8.00 -8.86
CA ARG A 70 -1.52 -9.03 -9.88
C ARG A 70 -2.15 -10.33 -9.38
N GLU A 71 -1.85 -10.75 -8.17
CA GLU A 71 -2.53 -11.92 -7.58
C GLU A 71 -4.00 -11.60 -7.22
N SER A 72 -4.40 -10.37 -7.47
CA SER A 72 -5.64 -9.75 -7.08
C SER A 72 -6.19 -8.85 -8.19
N GLY A 73 -6.11 -9.25 -9.46
CA GLY A 73 -6.51 -8.43 -10.61
C GLY A 73 -7.93 -7.87 -10.52
N SER A 74 -8.79 -8.51 -9.74
CA SER A 74 -10.13 -8.03 -9.39
C SER A 74 -10.09 -6.82 -8.45
N ILE A 75 -9.13 -6.74 -7.51
CA ILE A 75 -9.02 -5.61 -6.56
C ILE A 75 -8.87 -4.29 -7.34
N GLU A 76 -8.01 -4.28 -8.36
CA GLU A 76 -7.85 -3.09 -9.18
C GLU A 76 -9.15 -2.69 -9.88
N GLN A 77 -9.94 -3.64 -10.35
CA GLN A 77 -11.20 -3.36 -11.03
C GLN A 77 -12.29 -2.89 -10.07
N ASP A 78 -12.41 -3.53 -8.91
CA ASP A 78 -13.45 -3.27 -7.92
C ASP A 78 -13.23 -1.98 -7.13
N ALA A 79 -11.98 -1.66 -6.79
CA ALA A 79 -11.64 -0.48 -6.01
C ALA A 79 -11.96 0.83 -6.76
N ASP A 80 -12.55 1.79 -6.05
CA ASP A 80 -12.74 3.15 -6.56
C ASP A 80 -11.46 3.97 -6.45
N VAL A 81 -10.67 3.70 -5.42
CA VAL A 81 -9.38 4.32 -5.14
C VAL A 81 -8.36 3.23 -4.80
N VAL A 82 -7.17 3.32 -5.36
CA VAL A 82 -6.01 2.51 -4.98
C VAL A 82 -4.89 3.45 -4.57
N MET A 83 -4.41 3.26 -3.34
CA MET A 83 -3.32 4.02 -2.77
C MET A 83 -2.19 3.07 -2.36
N PHE A 84 -0.96 3.45 -2.67
CA PHE A 84 0.22 2.72 -2.23
C PHE A 84 0.96 3.53 -1.17
N VAL A 85 1.41 2.86 -0.12
CA VAL A 85 2.32 3.43 0.86
C VAL A 85 3.74 3.09 0.42
N PHE A 86 4.56 4.10 0.20
CA PHE A 86 5.95 3.93 -0.22
C PHE A 86 6.89 4.65 0.75
N ARG A 87 7.99 3.99 1.11
CA ARG A 87 9.08 4.53 1.93
C ARG A 87 10.40 4.09 1.32
N GLU A 88 11.07 5.02 0.64
CA GLU A 88 12.37 4.73 0.01
C GLU A 88 13.43 4.33 1.02
N GLN A 89 13.45 5.00 2.18
CA GLN A 89 14.32 4.68 3.30
C GLN A 89 14.32 3.19 3.65
N TYR A 90 13.15 2.55 3.70
CA TYR A 90 12.99 1.12 4.01
C TYR A 90 13.76 0.19 3.06
N TYR A 91 13.83 0.56 1.79
CA TYR A 91 14.57 -0.22 0.79
C TYR A 91 16.06 0.08 0.81
N LEU A 92 16.45 1.33 1.04
CA LEU A 92 17.86 1.75 1.15
C LEU A 92 18.53 1.14 2.38
N GLU A 93 17.84 1.05 3.52
CA GLU A 93 18.35 0.39 4.74
C GLU A 93 18.80 -1.05 4.49
N LYS A 94 18.15 -1.76 3.58
CA LYS A 94 18.50 -3.14 3.21
C LYS A 94 19.69 -3.25 2.26
N GLN A 95 20.18 -2.15 1.74
CA GLN A 95 21.22 -2.09 0.70
C GLN A 95 22.48 -1.38 1.20
N GLU A 96 22.68 -1.29 2.50
CA GLU A 96 23.84 -0.63 3.10
C GLU A 96 25.15 -1.26 2.58
N PRO A 97 26.01 -0.48 1.90
CA PRO A 97 27.32 -0.96 1.44
C PRO A 97 28.29 -1.11 2.59
N LYS A 98 29.44 -1.74 2.29
CA LYS A 98 30.49 -1.93 3.27
C LYS A 98 31.05 -0.57 3.75
N LEU A 99 31.14 -0.41 5.07
CA LEU A 99 31.72 0.77 5.71
C LEU A 99 33.10 1.12 5.16
N GLY A 100 33.32 2.42 4.90
CA GLY A 100 34.62 2.94 4.42
C GLY A 100 34.80 2.89 2.91
N THR A 101 33.79 2.54 2.14
CA THR A 101 33.80 2.61 0.68
C THR A 101 33.16 3.90 0.16
N ALA A 102 33.45 4.27 -1.09
CA ALA A 102 32.80 5.42 -1.73
C ALA A 102 31.28 5.21 -1.86
N GLU A 103 30.85 3.98 -2.15
CA GLU A 103 29.44 3.60 -2.26
C GLU A 103 28.69 3.79 -0.94
N HIS A 104 29.36 3.59 0.21
CA HIS A 104 28.78 3.83 1.52
C HIS A 104 28.53 5.33 1.76
N VAL A 105 29.44 6.21 1.30
CA VAL A 105 29.25 7.67 1.40
C VAL A 105 28.04 8.11 0.56
N GLU A 106 27.95 7.65 -0.69
CA GLU A 106 26.81 7.96 -1.56
C GLU A 106 25.50 7.43 -1.00
N TRP A 107 25.50 6.23 -0.42
CA TRP A 107 24.34 5.65 0.24
C TRP A 107 23.93 6.49 1.45
N GLN A 108 24.87 6.95 2.26
CA GLN A 108 24.57 7.78 3.43
C GLN A 108 23.97 9.13 3.03
N GLU A 109 24.44 9.74 1.95
CA GLU A 109 23.86 10.96 1.42
C GLU A 109 22.39 10.74 0.97
N LYS A 110 22.11 9.65 0.25
CA LYS A 110 20.76 9.28 -0.14
C LYS A 110 19.86 9.02 1.07
N MET A 111 20.37 8.29 2.06
CA MET A 111 19.65 8.02 3.31
C MET A 111 19.25 9.32 4.02
N ASN A 112 20.15 10.30 4.09
CA ASN A 112 19.87 11.60 4.69
C ASN A 112 18.76 12.36 3.94
N GLN A 113 18.70 12.22 2.60
CA GLN A 113 17.68 12.88 1.79
C GLN A 113 16.29 12.31 2.00
N VAL A 114 16.18 10.99 2.24
CA VAL A 114 14.87 10.31 2.36
C VAL A 114 14.52 9.98 3.82
N HIS A 115 15.31 10.46 4.76
CA HIS A 115 15.10 10.20 6.18
C HIS A 115 13.71 10.66 6.62
N ASN A 116 12.97 9.76 7.27
CA ASN A 116 11.61 10.00 7.75
C ASN A 116 10.60 10.38 6.65
N GLN A 117 10.93 10.22 5.38
CA GLN A 117 9.98 10.48 4.30
C GLN A 117 9.13 9.25 4.01
N ALA A 118 7.87 9.51 3.75
CA ALA A 118 6.92 8.54 3.24
C ALA A 118 6.06 9.19 2.14
N GLU A 119 5.52 8.36 1.28
CA GLU A 119 4.68 8.81 0.17
C GLU A 119 3.42 7.95 0.10
N ILE A 120 2.28 8.60 -0.14
CA ILE A 120 1.05 7.96 -0.58
C ILE A 120 0.91 8.21 -2.07
N ILE A 121 1.02 7.14 -2.85
CA ILE A 121 0.88 7.19 -4.31
C ILE A 121 -0.55 6.79 -4.65
N ILE A 122 -1.34 7.73 -5.17
CA ILE A 122 -2.69 7.45 -5.66
C ILE A 122 -2.55 6.87 -7.06
N GLY A 123 -2.53 5.54 -7.16
CA GLY A 123 -2.37 4.82 -8.42
C GLY A 123 -3.65 4.72 -9.25
N LYS A 124 -4.81 4.79 -8.58
CA LYS A 124 -6.13 4.83 -9.21
C LYS A 124 -7.08 5.68 -8.41
N GLN A 125 -7.87 6.49 -9.10
CA GLN A 125 -9.01 7.21 -8.53
C GLN A 125 -10.09 7.33 -9.59
N ARG A 126 -11.26 6.71 -9.36
CA ARG A 126 -12.32 6.62 -10.37
C ARG A 126 -12.90 7.97 -10.77
N HIS A 127 -13.00 8.88 -9.83
CA HIS A 127 -13.63 10.20 -10.01
C HIS A 127 -12.67 11.37 -9.78
N GLY A 128 -11.35 11.14 -9.87
CA GLY A 128 -10.36 12.18 -9.67
C GLY A 128 -8.99 11.83 -10.26
N PRO A 129 -8.03 12.74 -10.17
CA PRO A 129 -6.68 12.51 -10.69
C PRO A 129 -5.91 11.53 -9.81
N THR A 130 -4.96 10.84 -10.41
CA THR A 130 -3.87 10.18 -9.70
C THR A 130 -2.88 11.23 -9.20
N GLY A 131 -2.03 10.87 -8.24
CA GLY A 131 -1.07 11.82 -7.70
C GLY A 131 -0.23 11.23 -6.58
N LEU A 132 0.54 12.11 -5.94
CA LEU A 132 1.46 11.77 -4.88
C LEU A 132 1.26 12.73 -3.72
N ILE A 133 1.20 12.19 -2.51
CA ILE A 133 1.11 12.94 -1.26
C ILE A 133 2.35 12.60 -0.44
N LYS A 134 3.12 13.62 -0.09
CA LYS A 134 4.29 13.46 0.78
C LYS A 134 3.85 13.50 2.24
N LEU A 135 4.40 12.60 3.02
CA LEU A 135 4.19 12.47 4.46
C LEU A 135 5.54 12.37 5.17
N GLU A 136 5.52 12.63 6.45
CA GLU A 136 6.61 12.30 7.37
C GLU A 136 6.27 10.99 8.10
N PHE A 137 7.25 10.10 8.25
CA PHE A 137 7.11 8.86 8.99
C PHE A 137 8.04 8.84 10.19
N GLU A 138 7.49 8.94 11.37
CA GLU A 138 8.21 8.86 12.64
C GLU A 138 8.38 7.39 13.04
N SER A 139 9.54 6.81 12.69
CA SER A 139 9.80 5.37 12.83
C SER A 139 9.75 4.87 14.28
N ALA A 140 10.15 5.71 15.23
CA ALA A 140 10.13 5.38 16.66
C ALA A 140 8.71 5.08 17.18
N PHE A 141 7.68 5.66 16.57
CA PHE A 141 6.28 5.51 16.96
C PHE A 141 5.43 4.85 15.87
N THR A 142 6.04 4.44 14.76
CA THR A 142 5.32 3.87 13.59
C THR A 142 4.16 4.79 13.15
N LYS A 143 4.41 6.09 13.12
CA LYS A 143 3.37 7.11 12.94
C LYS A 143 3.63 7.94 11.69
N PHE A 144 2.57 8.10 10.89
CA PHE A 144 2.56 9.05 9.77
C PHE A 144 2.07 10.42 10.26
N LYS A 145 2.66 11.47 9.71
CA LYS A 145 2.29 12.88 9.92
C LYS A 145 2.27 13.61 8.59
N ASP A 146 1.61 14.74 8.56
CA ASP A 146 1.72 15.66 7.43
C ASP A 146 3.17 16.12 7.28
N ALA A 147 3.65 16.16 6.03
CA ALA A 147 4.98 16.69 5.77
C ALA A 147 5.01 18.18 6.15
N SER A 148 6.00 18.55 6.94
CA SER A 148 6.24 19.97 7.23
C SER A 148 6.63 20.71 5.94
N ASN A 149 5.94 21.78 5.63
CA ASN A 149 6.25 22.67 4.49
C ASN A 149 7.58 23.38 4.70
#